data_ba94c45add8a9693c7f258ea6d5efb87
#
_entry.id   ba94c45add8a9693c7f258ea6d5efb87
#
_cell.length_a   1.000
_cell.length_b   1.000
_cell.length_c   1.000
_cell.angle_alpha   90.00
_cell.angle_beta   90.00
_cell.angle_gamma   90.00
#
_symmetry.space_group_name_H-M   'P 1'
#
loop_
_entity.id
_entity.type
_entity.pdbx_description
1 polymer ?
#
loop_
_entity_poly.entity_id
_entity_poly.type
_entity_poly.pdbx_seq_one_letter_code
_entity_poly.pdbx_strand_id
1 'polypeptide(L)'
;MTLWPRSLLARLLIIVLAGLLLANALSMTLVMVERMHSARTVMLGNLEYDVATSLAILDRLPASERAAWLPRLERGNYRYILGAGEPGAAPTDKRSQDAIRTLKETLAADYPLSFTAVPGSVSHIQAHLTLHDGSPLTIDLIPRMPPVASWLPVVLILQLLLLAACSWIAVRQVIRPFSQFTHAVNTLDPSANAPM
;
A
#
# COMPACT_ATOMS: atom_id res chain seq x y z
N MET A 1 -9.95 -30.14 -23.96
CA MET A 1 -8.50 -30.15 -23.63
C MET A 1 -8.38 -30.32 -22.14
N THR A 2 -8.09 -31.56 -21.65
CA THR A 2 -7.98 -31.86 -20.23
C THR A 2 -6.56 -31.51 -19.78
N LEU A 3 -6.40 -30.31 -19.20
CA LEU A 3 -5.16 -29.82 -18.59
C LEU A 3 -4.78 -30.55 -17.29
N TRP A 4 -5.52 -31.63 -16.94
CA TRP A 4 -5.30 -32.35 -15.69
C TRP A 4 -4.24 -33.43 -15.87
N PRO A 5 -3.12 -33.40 -15.13
CA PRO A 5 -2.03 -34.35 -15.31
C PRO A 5 -2.49 -35.76 -14.94
N ARG A 6 -2.11 -36.73 -15.74
CA ARG A 6 -2.49 -38.14 -15.58
C ARG A 6 -1.74 -38.83 -14.46
N SER A 7 -0.59 -38.31 -13.99
CA SER A 7 0.17 -38.95 -12.91
C SER A 7 -0.22 -38.35 -11.55
N LEU A 8 -0.35 -39.23 -10.54
CA LEU A 8 -0.69 -38.89 -9.17
C LEU A 8 0.35 -37.92 -8.56
N LEU A 9 1.62 -38.11 -8.90
CA LEU A 9 2.74 -37.31 -8.45
C LEU A 9 2.65 -35.87 -9.02
N ALA A 10 2.28 -35.70 -10.30
CA ALA A 10 2.10 -34.39 -10.90
C ALA A 10 0.90 -33.64 -10.30
N ARG A 11 -0.17 -34.34 -9.92
CA ARG A 11 -1.31 -33.75 -9.19
C ARG A 11 -0.88 -33.22 -7.83
N LEU A 12 -0.17 -34.03 -7.05
CA LEU A 12 0.35 -33.67 -5.73
C LEU A 12 1.24 -32.43 -5.83
N LEU A 13 2.13 -32.40 -6.82
CA LEU A 13 3.08 -31.31 -7.03
C LEU A 13 2.37 -30.00 -7.42
N ILE A 14 1.33 -30.07 -8.26
CA ILE A 14 0.50 -28.92 -8.60
C ILE A 14 -0.24 -28.39 -7.36
N ILE A 15 -0.78 -29.28 -6.51
CA ILE A 15 -1.48 -28.86 -5.29
C ILE A 15 -0.51 -28.17 -4.32
N VAL A 16 0.67 -28.75 -4.10
CA VAL A 16 1.70 -28.15 -3.24
C VAL A 16 2.15 -26.80 -3.78
N LEU A 17 2.40 -26.71 -5.09
CA LEU A 17 2.79 -25.47 -5.74
C LEU A 17 1.70 -24.39 -5.63
N ALA A 18 0.45 -24.76 -5.92
CA ALA A 18 -0.68 -23.83 -5.80
C ALA A 18 -0.85 -23.35 -4.35
N GLY A 19 -0.71 -24.25 -3.37
CA GLY A 19 -0.72 -23.89 -1.95
C GLY A 19 0.40 -22.93 -1.58
N LEU A 20 1.62 -23.16 -2.05
CA LEU A 20 2.77 -22.30 -1.81
C LEU A 20 2.60 -20.92 -2.45
N LEU A 21 2.11 -20.85 -3.69
CA LEU A 21 1.81 -19.60 -4.38
C LEU A 21 0.72 -18.81 -3.66
N LEU A 22 -0.33 -19.49 -3.21
CA LEU A 22 -1.43 -18.87 -2.46
C LEU A 22 -0.93 -18.33 -1.12
N ALA A 23 -0.17 -19.11 -0.36
CA ALA A 23 0.42 -18.68 0.90
C ALA A 23 1.33 -17.46 0.73
N ASN A 24 2.15 -17.46 -0.32
CA ASN A 24 3.04 -16.35 -0.62
C ASN A 24 2.26 -15.09 -1.05
N ALA A 25 1.23 -15.22 -1.86
CA ALA A 25 0.36 -14.10 -2.25
C ALA A 25 -0.37 -13.51 -1.04
N LEU A 26 -0.87 -14.37 -0.14
CA LEU A 26 -1.54 -13.95 1.09
C LEU A 26 -0.57 -13.20 2.02
N SER A 27 0.62 -13.75 2.24
CA SER A 27 1.67 -13.12 3.05
C SER A 27 2.06 -11.75 2.50
N MET A 28 2.26 -11.65 1.18
CA MET A 28 2.60 -10.38 0.52
C MET A 28 1.48 -9.35 0.64
N THR A 29 0.23 -9.79 0.48
CA THR A 29 -0.94 -8.92 0.65
C THR A 29 -1.01 -8.38 2.07
N LEU A 30 -0.79 -9.23 3.08
CA LEU A 30 -0.81 -8.85 4.48
C LEU A 30 0.28 -7.80 4.78
N VAL A 31 1.53 -8.05 4.33
CA VAL A 31 2.65 -7.11 4.49
C VAL A 31 2.34 -5.78 3.80
N MET A 32 1.71 -5.81 2.62
CA MET A 32 1.36 -4.58 1.90
C MET A 32 0.29 -3.78 2.63
N VAL A 33 -0.76 -4.44 3.13
CA VAL A 33 -1.83 -3.81 3.92
C VAL A 33 -1.24 -3.19 5.19
N GLU A 34 -0.40 -3.93 5.91
CA GLU A 34 0.26 -3.45 7.11
C GLU A 34 1.16 -2.22 6.84
N ARG A 35 1.96 -2.26 5.78
CA ARG A 35 2.78 -1.11 5.38
C ARG A 35 1.94 0.12 5.04
N MET A 36 0.83 -0.06 4.33
CA MET A 36 -0.07 1.05 4.01
C MET A 36 -0.71 1.63 5.27
N HIS A 37 -1.09 0.76 6.21
CA HIS A 37 -1.67 1.18 7.48
C HIS A 37 -0.65 1.97 8.32
N SER A 38 0.56 1.44 8.49
CA SER A 38 1.65 2.10 9.23
C SER A 38 2.05 3.44 8.62
N ALA A 39 2.19 3.50 7.28
CA ALA A 39 2.51 4.76 6.60
C ALA A 39 1.43 5.83 6.81
N ARG A 40 0.16 5.43 6.83
CA ARG A 40 -0.96 6.33 7.12
C ARG A 40 -0.93 6.85 8.55
N THR A 41 -0.69 5.98 9.52
CA THR A 41 -0.62 6.35 10.95
C THR A 41 0.52 7.33 11.20
N VAL A 42 1.71 7.08 10.65
CA VAL A 42 2.86 7.99 10.74
C VAL A 42 2.57 9.33 10.06
N MET A 43 1.93 9.31 8.90
CA MET A 43 1.58 10.54 8.17
C MET A 43 0.58 11.40 8.97
N LEU A 44 -0.43 10.80 9.58
CA LEU A 44 -1.41 11.52 10.40
C LEU A 44 -0.79 12.05 11.70
N GLY A 45 0.05 11.26 12.38
CA GLY A 45 0.75 11.70 13.57
C GLY A 45 1.72 12.86 13.31
N ASN A 46 2.46 12.81 12.20
CA ASN A 46 3.31 13.94 11.81
C ASN A 46 2.49 15.18 11.44
N LEU A 47 1.32 15.00 10.79
CA LEU A 47 0.42 16.10 10.47
C LEU A 47 -0.02 16.83 11.73
N GLU A 48 -0.39 16.10 12.76
CA GLU A 48 -0.81 16.63 14.05
C GLU A 48 0.23 17.59 14.66
N TYR A 49 1.44 17.08 14.89
CA TYR A 49 2.51 17.84 15.53
C TYR A 49 3.03 18.99 14.67
N ASP A 50 3.22 18.76 13.38
CA ASP A 50 3.76 19.74 12.46
C ASP A 50 2.78 20.91 12.27
N VAL A 51 1.48 20.62 12.14
CA VAL A 51 0.45 21.67 11.97
C VAL A 51 0.29 22.49 13.26
N ALA A 52 0.23 21.85 14.41
CA ALA A 52 0.13 22.57 15.70
C ALA A 52 1.34 23.51 15.89
N THR A 53 2.55 23.02 15.62
CA THR A 53 3.78 23.80 15.71
C THR A 53 3.77 24.96 14.72
N SER A 54 3.38 24.69 13.47
CA SER A 54 3.33 25.72 12.43
C SER A 54 2.33 26.83 12.75
N LEU A 55 1.16 26.47 13.27
CA LEU A 55 0.15 27.43 13.72
C LEU A 55 0.66 28.28 14.88
N ALA A 56 1.31 27.67 15.87
CA ALA A 56 1.90 28.41 16.99
C ALA A 56 2.98 29.40 16.53
N ILE A 57 3.72 29.09 15.48
CA ILE A 57 4.69 30.02 14.87
C ILE A 57 3.95 31.13 14.14
N LEU A 58 3.02 30.79 13.22
CA LEU A 58 2.30 31.77 12.41
C LEU A 58 1.49 32.74 13.25
N ASP A 59 0.96 32.27 14.36
CA ASP A 59 0.16 33.08 15.29
C ASP A 59 0.98 34.13 16.04
N ARG A 60 2.26 33.82 16.33
CA ARG A 60 3.20 34.74 16.98
C ARG A 60 3.89 35.70 16.02
N LEU A 61 3.89 35.40 14.72
CA LEU A 61 4.52 36.27 13.73
C LEU A 61 3.64 37.47 13.36
N PRO A 62 4.23 38.64 13.15
CA PRO A 62 3.53 39.77 12.55
C PRO A 62 2.93 39.38 11.19
N ALA A 63 1.75 39.92 10.85
CA ALA A 63 1.07 39.59 9.60
C ALA A 63 1.94 39.85 8.35
N SER A 64 2.81 40.85 8.39
CA SER A 64 3.74 41.18 7.30
C SER A 64 4.82 40.13 7.03
N GLU A 65 5.17 39.31 8.03
CA GLU A 65 6.22 38.30 7.92
C GLU A 65 5.69 36.92 7.59
N ARG A 66 4.42 36.64 7.84
CA ARG A 66 3.81 35.33 7.65
C ARG A 66 4.02 34.75 6.26
N ALA A 67 3.85 35.58 5.22
CA ALA A 67 4.01 35.13 3.84
C ALA A 67 5.41 34.55 3.54
N ALA A 68 6.45 35.12 4.13
CA ALA A 68 7.83 34.64 3.97
C ALA A 68 8.10 33.30 4.66
N TRP A 69 7.28 32.95 5.66
CA TRP A 69 7.41 31.70 6.42
C TRP A 69 6.64 30.53 5.80
N LEU A 70 5.58 30.78 5.04
CA LEU A 70 4.75 29.70 4.48
C LEU A 70 5.55 28.61 3.74
N PRO A 71 6.50 28.94 2.82
CA PRO A 71 7.26 27.91 2.12
C PRO A 71 8.16 27.06 3.01
N ARG A 72 8.48 27.53 4.22
CA ARG A 72 9.30 26.80 5.20
C ARG A 72 8.47 25.85 6.05
N LEU A 73 7.20 26.15 6.23
CA LEU A 73 6.26 25.40 7.06
C LEU A 73 5.46 24.37 6.27
N GLU A 74 5.33 24.55 4.96
CA GLU A 74 4.63 23.60 4.09
C GLU A 74 5.37 22.25 3.96
N ARG A 75 4.61 21.22 3.68
CA ARG A 75 5.10 19.87 3.42
C ARG A 75 4.49 19.33 2.13
N GLY A 76 4.95 18.16 1.70
CA GLY A 76 4.45 17.54 0.46
C GLY A 76 2.95 17.19 0.47
N ASN A 77 2.33 17.09 1.63
CA ASN A 77 0.94 16.67 1.84
C ASN A 77 0.02 17.78 2.38
N TYR A 78 0.54 18.94 2.74
CA TYR A 78 -0.23 20.11 3.12
C TYR A 78 0.56 21.42 2.87
N ARG A 79 -0.17 22.50 2.71
CA ARG A 79 0.36 23.87 2.60
C ARG A 79 -0.54 24.85 3.32
N TYR A 80 -0.02 26.03 3.62
CA TYR A 80 -0.77 27.10 4.24
C TYR A 80 -1.10 28.19 3.22
N ILE A 81 -2.31 28.75 3.32
CA ILE A 81 -2.80 29.85 2.49
C ILE A 81 -3.27 30.95 3.43
N LEU A 82 -2.71 32.15 3.30
CA LEU A 82 -3.19 33.34 4.02
C LEU A 82 -4.50 33.78 3.38
N GLY A 83 -5.61 33.60 4.10
CA GLY A 83 -6.93 33.95 3.62
C GLY A 83 -7.98 32.86 3.91
N ALA A 84 -9.20 33.14 3.46
CA ALA A 84 -10.36 32.28 3.72
C ALA A 84 -10.38 30.97 2.90
N GLY A 85 -9.44 30.79 1.96
CA GLY A 85 -9.40 29.62 1.09
C GLY A 85 -10.54 29.57 0.08
N GLU A 86 -10.82 28.39 -0.44
CA GLU A 86 -11.85 28.16 -1.45
C GLU A 86 -13.15 27.63 -0.81
N PRO A 87 -14.32 28.14 -1.24
CA PRO A 87 -15.59 27.60 -0.78
C PRO A 87 -15.81 26.20 -1.35
N GLY A 88 -16.38 25.31 -0.56
CA GLY A 88 -16.66 23.95 -0.97
C GLY A 88 -17.71 23.27 -0.11
N ALA A 89 -18.13 22.07 -0.50
CA ALA A 89 -19.04 21.24 0.29
C ALA A 89 -18.29 20.60 1.47
N ALA A 90 -19.04 20.14 2.47
CA ALA A 90 -18.47 19.37 3.56
C ALA A 90 -17.88 18.04 3.05
N PRO A 91 -16.66 17.66 3.45
CA PRO A 91 -16.05 16.40 3.03
C PRO A 91 -16.84 15.19 3.56
N THR A 92 -17.14 14.21 2.68
CA THR A 92 -17.93 13.03 3.04
C THR A 92 -17.14 11.71 2.98
N ASP A 93 -16.01 11.69 2.31
CA ASP A 93 -15.21 10.49 2.15
C ASP A 93 -14.45 10.10 3.43
N LYS A 94 -14.28 8.78 3.64
CA LYS A 94 -13.67 8.22 4.86
C LYS A 94 -12.24 8.72 5.11
N ARG A 95 -11.46 8.96 4.05
CA ARG A 95 -10.07 9.44 4.19
C ARG A 95 -10.01 10.86 4.71
N SER A 96 -10.88 11.71 4.19
CA SER A 96 -11.06 13.08 4.64
C SER A 96 -11.51 13.12 6.10
N GLN A 97 -12.44 12.26 6.48
CA GLN A 97 -12.95 12.21 7.86
C GLN A 97 -11.88 11.82 8.88
N ASP A 98 -10.92 10.95 8.52
CA ASP A 98 -9.81 10.62 9.43
C ASP A 98 -8.86 11.81 9.63
N ALA A 99 -8.50 12.52 8.56
CA ALA A 99 -7.67 13.73 8.65
C ALA A 99 -8.38 14.85 9.42
N ILE A 100 -9.68 15.04 9.19
CA ILE A 100 -10.52 16.00 9.92
C ILE A 100 -10.54 15.66 11.41
N ARG A 101 -10.71 14.38 11.76
CA ARG A 101 -10.72 13.95 13.17
C ARG A 101 -9.40 14.28 13.84
N THR A 102 -8.28 13.90 13.24
CA THR A 102 -6.94 14.19 13.76
C THR A 102 -6.74 15.69 13.99
N LEU A 103 -7.06 16.53 13.00
CA LEU A 103 -6.92 17.97 13.13
C LEU A 103 -7.88 18.56 14.19
N LYS A 104 -9.10 18.07 14.29
CA LYS A 104 -10.04 18.51 15.33
C LYS A 104 -9.55 18.14 16.72
N GLU A 105 -9.07 16.93 16.93
CA GLU A 105 -8.56 16.47 18.23
C GLU A 105 -7.38 17.33 18.69
N THR A 106 -6.54 17.80 17.76
CA THR A 106 -5.34 18.57 18.07
C THR A 106 -5.58 20.07 18.21
N LEU A 107 -6.41 20.65 17.35
CA LEU A 107 -6.50 22.10 17.18
C LEU A 107 -7.82 22.72 17.64
N ALA A 108 -8.90 21.93 17.83
CA ALA A 108 -10.22 22.47 18.11
C ALA A 108 -10.33 23.13 19.50
N ALA A 109 -9.37 22.86 20.41
CA ALA A 109 -9.30 23.52 21.69
C ALA A 109 -8.88 25.01 21.56
N ASP A 110 -8.00 25.31 20.60
CA ASP A 110 -7.39 26.62 20.45
C ASP A 110 -7.97 27.40 19.27
N TYR A 111 -8.47 26.71 18.22
CA TYR A 111 -8.94 27.34 16.98
C TYR A 111 -10.30 26.81 16.54
N PRO A 112 -11.27 27.68 16.18
CA PRO A 112 -12.50 27.26 15.53
C PRO A 112 -12.19 26.75 14.13
N LEU A 113 -12.47 25.45 13.86
CA LEU A 113 -12.16 24.80 12.60
C LEU A 113 -13.42 24.56 11.77
N SER A 114 -13.38 24.94 10.50
CA SER A 114 -14.32 24.48 9.47
C SER A 114 -13.60 23.79 8.32
N PHE A 115 -14.28 22.86 7.65
CA PHE A 115 -13.66 22.02 6.62
C PHE A 115 -14.49 22.04 5.34
N THR A 116 -13.81 22.22 4.21
CA THR A 116 -14.41 22.15 2.89
C THR A 116 -13.65 21.17 2.00
N ALA A 117 -14.37 20.46 1.14
CA ALA A 117 -13.79 19.70 0.06
C ALA A 117 -13.75 20.56 -1.20
N VAL A 118 -12.57 20.72 -1.76
CA VAL A 118 -12.39 21.44 -3.01
C VAL A 118 -12.32 20.45 -4.15
N PRO A 119 -13.29 20.49 -5.10
CA PRO A 119 -13.28 19.62 -6.27
C PRO A 119 -12.15 20.03 -7.23
N GLY A 120 -11.40 19.03 -7.71
CA GLY A 120 -10.31 19.25 -8.65
C GLY A 120 -9.82 17.95 -9.27
N SER A 121 -8.74 18.01 -10.05
CA SER A 121 -8.07 16.82 -10.62
C SER A 121 -7.57 15.87 -9.52
N VAL A 122 -7.25 16.42 -8.37
CA VAL A 122 -7.02 15.70 -7.11
C VAL A 122 -7.94 16.34 -6.09
N SER A 123 -8.91 15.59 -5.57
CA SER A 123 -9.77 16.06 -4.48
C SER A 123 -8.93 16.36 -3.26
N HIS A 124 -8.98 17.57 -2.74
CA HIS A 124 -8.26 18.01 -1.56
C HIS A 124 -9.21 18.66 -0.55
N ILE A 125 -8.75 18.76 0.68
CA ILE A 125 -9.54 19.27 1.79
C ILE A 125 -8.89 20.56 2.29
N GLN A 126 -9.68 21.56 2.51
CA GLN A 126 -9.22 22.76 3.19
C GLN A 126 -9.80 22.84 4.60
N ALA A 127 -8.92 23.06 5.56
CA ALA A 127 -9.28 23.40 6.92
C ALA A 127 -9.12 24.91 7.10
N HIS A 128 -10.22 25.57 7.41
CA HIS A 128 -10.27 27.03 7.61
C HIS A 128 -10.27 27.31 9.10
N LEU A 129 -9.43 28.24 9.51
CA LEU A 129 -9.32 28.71 10.88
C LEU A 129 -9.02 30.22 10.92
N THR A 130 -9.15 30.79 12.10
CA THR A 130 -8.83 32.19 12.35
C THR A 130 -7.76 32.23 13.44
N LEU A 131 -6.65 32.94 13.17
CA LEU A 131 -5.60 33.19 14.15
C LEU A 131 -6.08 34.12 15.26
N HIS A 132 -5.34 34.21 16.36
CA HIS A 132 -5.74 35.05 17.51
C HIS A 132 -5.85 36.56 17.18
N ASP A 133 -5.15 37.01 16.16
CA ASP A 133 -5.27 38.39 15.66
C ASP A 133 -6.46 38.66 14.71
N GLY A 134 -7.31 37.64 14.50
CA GLY A 134 -8.45 37.71 13.60
C GLY A 134 -8.13 37.43 12.14
N SER A 135 -6.87 37.17 11.77
CA SER A 135 -6.48 36.86 10.39
C SER A 135 -6.96 35.48 9.97
N PRO A 136 -7.62 35.34 8.82
CA PRO A 136 -8.00 34.03 8.30
C PRO A 136 -6.79 33.27 7.77
N LEU A 137 -6.72 31.99 8.09
CA LEU A 137 -5.70 31.06 7.59
C LEU A 137 -6.38 29.77 7.13
N THR A 138 -5.92 29.26 6.01
CA THR A 138 -6.40 27.99 5.45
C THR A 138 -5.26 27.00 5.36
N ILE A 139 -5.49 25.78 5.82
CA ILE A 139 -4.59 24.64 5.65
C ILE A 139 -5.14 23.79 4.50
N ASP A 140 -4.42 23.75 3.39
CA ASP A 140 -4.79 22.99 2.22
C ASP A 140 -4.11 21.60 2.28
N LEU A 141 -4.91 20.57 2.55
CA LEU A 141 -4.48 19.18 2.72
C LEU A 141 -4.58 18.46 1.38
N ILE A 142 -3.45 18.07 0.83
CA ILE A 142 -3.38 17.32 -0.42
C ILE A 142 -3.11 15.85 -0.08
N PRO A 143 -4.10 14.96 -0.18
CA PRO A 143 -3.91 13.55 0.15
C PRO A 143 -3.01 12.89 -0.90
N ARG A 144 -1.70 12.93 -0.68
CA ARG A 144 -0.75 12.17 -1.48
C ARG A 144 -0.67 10.76 -0.92
N MET A 145 -0.95 9.77 -1.74
CA MET A 145 -0.62 8.40 -1.38
C MET A 145 0.91 8.28 -1.31
N PRO A 146 1.46 7.69 -0.24
CA PRO A 146 2.89 7.38 -0.22
C PRO A 146 3.21 6.56 -1.48
N PRO A 147 4.26 6.91 -2.22
CA PRO A 147 4.60 6.16 -3.42
C PRO A 147 4.85 4.70 -3.02
N VAL A 148 4.05 3.80 -3.57
CA VAL A 148 4.34 2.38 -3.46
C VAL A 148 5.70 2.20 -4.11
N ALA A 149 6.66 1.65 -3.37
CA ALA A 149 8.02 1.48 -3.87
C ALA A 149 7.98 0.80 -5.23
N SER A 150 8.44 1.46 -6.27
CA SER A 150 8.34 1.01 -7.68
C SER A 150 9.04 -0.32 -7.94
N TRP A 151 9.95 -0.73 -7.06
CA TRP A 151 10.63 -2.02 -7.10
C TRP A 151 9.79 -3.19 -6.57
N LEU A 152 8.72 -2.93 -5.84
CA LEU A 152 7.90 -3.97 -5.18
C LEU A 152 7.22 -4.92 -6.18
N PRO A 153 6.57 -4.46 -7.28
CA PRO A 153 6.06 -5.35 -8.31
C PRO A 153 7.17 -6.14 -9.02
N VAL A 154 8.36 -5.55 -9.18
CA VAL A 154 9.50 -6.24 -9.79
C VAL A 154 9.95 -7.42 -8.92
N VAL A 155 10.08 -7.23 -7.61
CA VAL A 155 10.42 -8.31 -6.67
C VAL A 155 9.35 -9.39 -6.67
N LEU A 156 8.06 -9.04 -6.70
CA LEU A 156 6.97 -9.99 -6.76
C LEU A 156 7.06 -10.87 -8.04
N ILE A 157 7.27 -10.24 -9.20
CA ILE A 157 7.42 -10.95 -10.48
C ILE A 157 8.63 -11.87 -10.43
N LEU A 158 9.78 -11.37 -9.95
CA LEU A 158 11.01 -12.18 -9.82
C LEU A 158 10.80 -13.39 -8.92
N GLN A 159 10.11 -13.22 -7.79
CA GLN A 159 9.79 -14.30 -6.86
C GLN A 159 8.86 -15.35 -7.49
N LEU A 160 7.84 -14.91 -8.25
CA LEU A 160 6.96 -15.82 -8.97
C LEU A 160 7.71 -16.60 -10.06
N LEU A 161 8.61 -15.95 -10.80
CA LEU A 161 9.46 -16.60 -11.79
C LEU A 161 10.39 -17.63 -11.15
N LEU A 162 11.00 -17.30 -10.02
CA LEU A 162 11.87 -18.21 -9.27
C LEU A 162 11.10 -19.45 -8.79
N LEU A 163 9.91 -19.25 -8.23
CA LEU A 163 9.04 -20.36 -7.80
C LEU A 163 8.63 -21.23 -8.99
N ALA A 164 8.28 -20.64 -10.12
CA ALA A 164 7.94 -21.38 -11.33
C ALA A 164 9.15 -22.19 -11.86
N ALA A 165 10.34 -21.61 -11.86
CA ALA A 165 11.57 -22.28 -12.29
C ALA A 165 11.93 -23.43 -11.35
N CYS A 166 11.91 -23.24 -10.04
CA CYS A 166 12.17 -24.29 -9.05
C CYS A 166 11.16 -25.44 -9.20
N SER A 167 9.89 -25.13 -9.40
CA SER A 167 8.85 -26.13 -9.62
C SER A 167 9.07 -26.91 -10.92
N TRP A 168 9.43 -26.22 -11.99
CA TRP A 168 9.74 -26.86 -13.27
C TRP A 168 10.93 -27.84 -13.12
N ILE A 169 11.99 -27.41 -12.45
CA ILE A 169 13.17 -28.25 -12.18
C ILE A 169 12.78 -29.48 -11.34
N ALA A 170 12.01 -29.26 -10.24
CA ALA A 170 11.56 -30.34 -9.38
C ALA A 170 10.71 -31.39 -10.15
N VAL A 171 9.75 -30.92 -10.97
CA VAL A 171 8.95 -31.80 -11.84
C VAL A 171 9.86 -32.59 -12.78
N ARG A 172 10.81 -31.93 -13.41
CA ARG A 172 11.70 -32.57 -14.40
C ARG A 172 12.65 -33.60 -13.75
N GLN A 173 13.13 -33.34 -12.52
CA GLN A 173 14.02 -34.23 -11.81
C GLN A 173 13.28 -35.44 -11.23
N VAL A 174 12.04 -35.27 -10.76
CA VAL A 174 11.27 -36.35 -10.15
C VAL A 174 10.58 -37.24 -11.19
N ILE A 175 10.12 -36.67 -12.31
CA ILE A 175 9.38 -37.49 -13.32
C ILE A 175 10.33 -38.27 -14.24
N ARG A 176 11.53 -37.80 -14.55
CA ARG A 176 12.47 -38.49 -15.44
C ARG A 176 12.96 -39.83 -14.95
N PRO A 177 13.37 -40.03 -13.67
CA PRO A 177 13.86 -41.33 -13.24
C PRO A 177 12.77 -42.40 -13.15
N PHE A 178 11.51 -42.05 -12.86
CA PHE A 178 10.41 -43.02 -12.74
C PHE A 178 9.98 -43.60 -14.07
N SER A 179 10.13 -42.93 -15.18
CA SER A 179 9.81 -43.49 -16.50
C SER A 179 10.83 -44.53 -16.96
N GLN A 180 12.07 -44.45 -16.46
CA GLN A 180 13.11 -45.48 -16.78
C GLN A 180 12.90 -46.79 -15.99
N PHE A 181 12.40 -46.73 -14.77
CA PHE A 181 12.10 -47.93 -13.98
C PHE A 181 10.91 -48.72 -14.52
N THR A 182 9.87 -48.09 -15.07
CA THR A 182 8.73 -48.75 -15.68
C THR A 182 9.12 -49.46 -16.98
N HIS A 183 10.07 -48.97 -17.73
CA HIS A 183 10.59 -49.65 -18.90
C HIS A 183 11.44 -50.88 -18.54
N ALA A 184 12.26 -50.79 -17.49
CA ALA A 184 13.10 -51.89 -17.05
C ALA A 184 12.29 -53.11 -16.50
N VAL A 185 11.15 -52.86 -15.86
CA VAL A 185 10.26 -53.91 -15.35
C VAL A 185 9.46 -54.57 -16.48
N ASN A 186 9.08 -53.84 -17.53
CA ASN A 186 8.38 -54.42 -18.68
C ASN A 186 9.28 -55.24 -19.64
N THR A 187 10.61 -55.12 -19.53
CA THR A 187 11.56 -55.93 -20.32
C THR A 187 11.95 -57.22 -19.66
N LEU A 188 11.55 -57.46 -18.40
CA LEU A 188 11.65 -58.76 -17.75
C LEU A 188 10.36 -59.56 -18.05
N ASP A 189 10.25 -60.07 -19.26
CA ASP A 189 9.17 -61.00 -19.67
C ASP A 189 9.37 -62.33 -18.93
N PRO A 190 8.41 -62.75 -18.07
CA PRO A 190 8.54 -64.01 -17.33
C PRO A 190 8.30 -65.24 -18.21
N SER A 191 8.01 -65.07 -19.48
CA SER A 191 7.71 -66.20 -20.38
C SER A 191 8.95 -66.86 -21.02
N ALA A 192 10.18 -66.36 -20.76
CA ALA A 192 11.38 -66.89 -21.36
C ALA A 192 12.03 -68.08 -20.65
N ASN A 193 11.43 -68.63 -19.53
CA ASN A 193 11.98 -69.74 -18.78
C ASN A 193 10.89 -70.75 -18.48
N ALA A 194 10.27 -71.36 -19.51
CA ALA A 194 9.61 -72.68 -19.40
C ALA A 194 10.55 -73.75 -19.94
N PRO A 195 11.15 -74.61 -19.12
CA PRO A 195 11.86 -75.78 -19.65
C PRO A 195 10.84 -76.76 -20.22
N MET A 196 11.16 -77.39 -21.36
CA MET A 196 10.50 -78.51 -21.96
C MET A 196 10.59 -79.77 -21.04
#